data_3530c578653a220c7003f875222f623e
#
_entry.id   3530c578653a220c7003f875222f623e
#
_cell.length_a   1.000
_cell.length_b   1.000
_cell.length_c   1.000
_cell.angle_alpha   90.00
_cell.angle_beta   90.00
_cell.angle_gamma   90.00
#
_symmetry.space_group_name_H-M   'P 1'
#
loop_
_entity.id
_entity.type
_entity.pdbx_description
1 polymer ?
#
loop_
_entity_poly.entity_id
_entity_poly.type
_entity_poly.pdbx_seq_one_letter_code
_entity_poly.pdbx_strand_id
1 'polypeptide(L)'
;MGPYIQRLIASLIFCLAGGTLMVHRKDVIDLLLQHVPASCKIHTSKRLKSYEVNSETGKITLYFSDGSSSITDVLVGADGIHSATRKTMYQKLASSAVEDSLRKRLLECIDPVWTGELVYRNLVPTTKLLKEYPDVEPPARTGVTLVSYVASSH
;
A
#
# COMPACT_ATOMS: atom_id res chain seq x y z
N MET A 1 2.85 23.50 -15.96
CA MET A 1 2.83 22.04 -15.71
C MET A 1 4.15 21.69 -15.07
N GLY A 2 4.13 21.22 -13.80
CA GLY A 2 5.37 20.99 -13.05
C GLY A 2 6.16 19.79 -13.60
N PRO A 3 7.50 19.74 -13.38
CA PRO A 3 8.38 18.70 -13.91
C PRO A 3 7.96 17.27 -13.52
N TYR A 4 7.25 17.10 -12.40
CA TYR A 4 6.73 15.82 -11.94
C TYR A 4 5.55 15.31 -12.77
N ILE A 5 4.64 16.21 -13.18
CA ILE A 5 3.49 15.86 -14.04
C ILE A 5 3.99 15.44 -15.42
N GLN A 6 4.97 16.14 -15.99
CA GLN A 6 5.58 15.77 -17.26
C GLN A 6 6.26 14.39 -17.20
N ARG A 7 6.94 14.05 -16.11
CA ARG A 7 7.52 12.72 -15.89
C ARG A 7 6.47 11.63 -15.79
N LEU A 8 5.37 11.88 -15.10
CA LEU A 8 4.27 10.91 -14.96
C LEU A 8 3.52 10.72 -16.28
N ILE A 9 3.26 11.79 -17.04
CA ILE A 9 2.66 11.70 -18.37
C ILE A 9 3.57 10.92 -19.32
N ALA A 10 4.87 11.19 -19.32
CA ALA A 10 5.82 10.43 -20.13
C ALA A 10 5.87 8.94 -19.73
N SER A 11 5.77 8.63 -18.44
CA SER A 11 5.73 7.26 -17.94
C SER A 11 4.39 6.56 -18.23
N LEU A 12 3.28 7.28 -18.18
CA LEU A 12 1.95 6.79 -18.58
C LEU A 12 1.90 6.50 -20.10
N ILE A 13 2.46 7.37 -20.93
CA ILE A 13 2.56 7.15 -22.38
C ILE A 13 3.39 5.90 -22.68
N PHE A 14 4.49 5.69 -21.95
CA PHE A 14 5.30 4.48 -22.09
C PHE A 14 4.55 3.20 -21.65
N CYS A 15 3.74 3.29 -20.59
CA CYS A 15 2.88 2.19 -20.14
C CYS A 15 1.78 1.86 -21.17
N LEU A 16 1.17 2.88 -21.78
CA LEU A 16 0.17 2.72 -22.86
C LEU A 16 0.78 2.12 -24.14
N ALA A 17 2.07 2.29 -24.35
CA ALA A 17 2.82 1.66 -25.43
C ALA A 17 3.30 0.23 -25.11
N GLY A 18 2.81 -0.38 -24.01
CA GLY A 18 3.15 -1.75 -23.59
C GLY A 18 4.40 -1.85 -22.70
N GLY A 19 4.94 -0.74 -22.21
CA GLY A 19 6.05 -0.71 -21.26
C GLY A 19 5.60 -0.81 -19.80
N THR A 20 6.49 -1.28 -18.92
CA THR A 20 6.26 -1.30 -17.47
C THR A 20 6.49 0.08 -16.87
N LEU A 21 5.50 0.60 -16.13
CA LEU A 21 5.62 1.86 -15.40
C LEU A 21 6.47 1.64 -14.14
N MET A 22 7.68 2.18 -14.15
CA MET A 22 8.56 2.20 -12.96
C MET A 22 8.61 3.63 -12.40
N VAL A 23 7.90 3.85 -11.30
CA VAL A 23 7.85 5.16 -10.62
C VAL A 23 8.32 5.01 -9.18
N HIS A 24 9.13 5.96 -8.73
CA HIS A 24 9.53 5.99 -7.33
C HIS A 24 8.31 6.30 -6.44
N ARG A 25 8.09 5.51 -5.39
CA ARG A 25 6.93 5.65 -4.49
C ARG A 25 6.77 7.08 -3.95
N LYS A 26 7.88 7.74 -3.63
CA LYS A 26 7.87 9.11 -3.13
C LYS A 26 7.26 10.07 -4.15
N ASP A 27 7.62 9.95 -5.43
CA ASP A 27 7.14 10.86 -6.49
C ASP A 27 5.62 10.70 -6.69
N VAL A 28 5.11 9.48 -6.57
CA VAL A 28 3.65 9.21 -6.62
C VAL A 28 2.94 9.85 -5.42
N ILE A 29 3.47 9.69 -4.22
CA ILE A 29 2.90 10.27 -3.01
C ILE A 29 2.91 11.80 -3.11
N ASP A 30 4.04 12.40 -3.48
CA ASP A 30 4.17 13.85 -3.60
C ASP A 30 3.20 14.42 -4.63
N LEU A 31 2.98 13.71 -5.74
CA LEU A 31 2.00 14.10 -6.73
C LEU A 31 0.56 14.03 -6.18
N LEU A 32 0.20 12.93 -5.53
CA LEU A 32 -1.13 12.77 -4.95
C LEU A 32 -1.41 13.85 -3.90
N LEU A 33 -0.44 14.17 -3.06
CA LEU A 33 -0.55 15.20 -2.03
C LEU A 33 -0.82 16.59 -2.62
N GLN A 34 -0.30 16.92 -3.80
CA GLN A 34 -0.58 18.18 -4.48
C GLN A 34 -2.05 18.35 -4.89
N HIS A 35 -2.79 17.24 -5.01
CA HIS A 35 -4.20 17.24 -5.41
C HIS A 35 -5.16 17.09 -4.22
N VAL A 36 -4.63 16.95 -3.01
CA VAL A 36 -5.47 16.87 -1.80
C VAL A 36 -6.01 18.26 -1.48
N PRO A 37 -7.35 18.43 -1.33
CA PRO A 37 -7.95 19.70 -0.95
C PRO A 37 -7.41 20.22 0.39
N ALA A 38 -7.27 21.52 0.54
CA ALA A 38 -6.81 22.15 1.79
C ALA A 38 -7.71 21.86 3.00
N SER A 39 -8.96 21.46 2.77
CA SER A 39 -9.88 21.00 3.81
C SER A 39 -9.56 19.62 4.38
N CYS A 40 -8.77 18.81 3.67
CA CYS A 40 -8.37 17.49 4.13
C CYS A 40 -7.21 17.60 5.12
N LYS A 41 -7.38 16.98 6.28
CA LYS A 41 -6.31 16.87 7.28
C LYS A 41 -5.55 15.56 7.08
N ILE A 42 -4.25 15.67 6.91
CA ILE A 42 -3.36 14.51 6.77
C ILE A 42 -2.64 14.31 8.09
N HIS A 43 -2.79 13.14 8.68
CA HIS A 43 -2.11 12.75 9.90
C HIS A 43 -1.13 11.61 9.58
N THR A 44 0.16 11.89 9.68
CA THR A 44 1.21 10.87 9.58
C THR A 44 1.39 10.15 10.92
N SER A 45 2.00 8.96 10.89
CA SER A 45 2.28 8.15 12.09
C SER A 45 1.05 7.71 12.89
N LYS A 46 -0.15 7.76 12.28
CA LYS A 46 -1.40 7.25 12.84
C LYS A 46 -1.69 5.85 12.32
N ARG A 47 -1.34 4.84 13.12
CA ARG A 47 -1.63 3.44 12.79
C ARG A 47 -2.94 3.02 13.44
N LEU A 48 -3.94 2.69 12.62
CA LEU A 48 -5.20 2.13 13.12
C LEU A 48 -4.94 0.77 13.78
N LYS A 49 -5.49 0.58 14.98
CA LYS A 49 -5.46 -0.68 15.74
C LYS A 49 -6.76 -1.46 15.57
N SER A 50 -7.88 -0.76 15.72
CA SER A 50 -9.23 -1.31 15.59
C SER A 50 -10.23 -0.17 15.43
N TYR A 51 -11.48 -0.53 15.15
CA TYR A 51 -12.59 0.41 15.17
C TYR A 51 -13.85 -0.21 15.75
N GLU A 52 -14.75 0.63 16.25
CA GLU A 52 -16.07 0.23 16.73
C GLU A 52 -17.16 1.07 16.05
N VAL A 53 -18.29 0.44 15.78
CA VAL A 53 -19.47 1.11 15.24
C VAL A 53 -20.49 1.22 16.38
N ASN A 54 -20.91 2.42 16.70
CA ASN A 54 -22.01 2.63 17.63
C ASN A 54 -23.32 2.30 16.94
N SER A 55 -24.07 1.32 17.48
CA SER A 55 -25.31 0.82 16.88
C SER A 55 -26.46 1.85 16.92
N GLU A 56 -26.43 2.79 17.84
CA GLU A 56 -27.50 3.79 17.98
C GLU A 56 -27.29 5.00 17.05
N THR A 57 -26.03 5.44 16.93
CA THR A 57 -25.71 6.66 16.17
C THR A 57 -25.12 6.38 14.80
N GLY A 58 -24.72 5.15 14.51
CA GLY A 58 -23.98 4.77 13.31
C GLY A 58 -22.54 5.31 13.24
N LYS A 59 -22.11 6.11 14.22
CA LYS A 59 -20.76 6.68 14.27
C LYS A 59 -19.70 5.61 14.49
N ILE A 60 -18.54 5.82 13.90
CA ILE A 60 -17.40 4.91 13.96
C ILE A 60 -16.32 5.53 14.85
N THR A 61 -15.95 4.85 15.91
CA THR A 61 -14.81 5.22 16.75
C THR A 61 -13.57 4.46 16.29
N LEU A 62 -12.53 5.20 15.94
CA LEU A 62 -11.23 4.68 15.52
C LEU A 62 -10.27 4.68 16.71
N TYR A 63 -9.56 3.58 16.93
CA TYR A 63 -8.54 3.45 17.96
C TYR A 63 -7.17 3.30 17.30
N PHE A 64 -6.23 4.15 17.70
CA PHE A 64 -4.88 4.16 17.13
C PHE A 64 -3.86 3.53 18.07
N SER A 65 -2.73 3.08 17.53
CA SER A 65 -1.67 2.41 18.30
C SER A 65 -0.97 3.35 19.30
N ASP A 66 -1.07 4.66 19.12
CA ASP A 66 -0.55 5.68 20.03
C ASP A 66 -1.48 5.99 21.22
N GLY A 67 -2.57 5.22 21.37
CA GLY A 67 -3.57 5.39 22.43
C GLY A 67 -4.62 6.48 22.13
N SER A 68 -4.49 7.25 21.05
CA SER A 68 -5.50 8.23 20.67
C SER A 68 -6.71 7.58 20.01
N SER A 69 -7.84 8.31 19.97
CA SER A 69 -9.05 7.91 19.27
C SER A 69 -9.61 9.04 18.43
N SER A 70 -10.48 8.71 17.46
CA SER A 70 -11.21 9.68 16.63
C SER A 70 -12.58 9.12 16.27
N ILE A 71 -13.55 9.99 16.03
CA ILE A 71 -14.90 9.62 15.62
C ILE A 71 -15.14 10.10 14.19
N THR A 72 -15.75 9.24 13.37
CA THR A 72 -16.08 9.55 11.97
C THR A 72 -17.42 8.94 11.58
N ASP A 73 -17.99 9.41 10.48
CA ASP A 73 -19.21 8.85 9.90
C ASP A 73 -18.89 7.74 8.89
N VAL A 74 -17.71 7.79 8.27
CA VAL A 74 -17.27 6.81 7.26
C VAL A 74 -15.81 6.46 7.50
N LEU A 75 -15.48 5.18 7.35
CA LEU A 75 -14.11 4.65 7.34
C LEU A 75 -13.83 3.95 6.01
N VAL A 76 -12.79 4.38 5.31
CA VAL A 76 -12.28 3.71 4.12
C VAL A 76 -10.94 3.06 4.47
N GLY A 77 -10.90 1.72 4.47
CA GLY A 77 -9.69 0.95 4.75
C GLY A 77 -8.84 0.79 3.49
N ALA A 78 -7.73 1.53 3.41
CA ALA A 78 -6.71 1.40 2.37
C ALA A 78 -5.33 1.05 2.98
N ASP A 79 -5.33 0.30 4.09
CA ASP A 79 -4.20 0.03 4.98
C ASP A 79 -3.39 -1.24 4.58
N GLY A 80 -3.58 -1.74 3.36
CA GLY A 80 -2.72 -2.71 2.68
C GLY A 80 -2.89 -4.17 3.13
N ILE A 81 -1.84 -4.97 2.90
CA ILE A 81 -1.90 -6.43 3.08
C ILE A 81 -2.10 -6.85 4.54
N HIS A 82 -1.57 -6.09 5.50
CA HIS A 82 -1.76 -6.31 6.94
C HIS A 82 -2.84 -5.38 7.54
N SER A 83 -3.94 -5.23 6.82
CA SER A 83 -5.03 -4.31 7.13
C SER A 83 -5.69 -4.57 8.49
N ALA A 84 -5.63 -3.57 9.37
CA ALA A 84 -6.35 -3.57 10.64
C ALA A 84 -7.86 -3.38 10.42
N THR A 85 -8.23 -2.62 9.39
CA THR A 85 -9.62 -2.42 8.98
C THR A 85 -10.27 -3.75 8.58
N ARG A 86 -9.60 -4.52 7.70
CA ARG A 86 -10.04 -5.85 7.27
C ARG A 86 -10.15 -6.80 8.45
N LYS A 87 -9.12 -6.86 9.31
CA LYS A 87 -9.10 -7.71 10.49
C LYS A 87 -10.31 -7.44 11.39
N THR A 88 -10.52 -6.18 11.77
CA THR A 88 -11.63 -5.80 12.64
C THR A 88 -12.99 -6.12 12.00
N MET A 89 -13.14 -5.89 10.69
CA MET A 89 -14.37 -6.20 9.94
C MET A 89 -14.68 -7.69 9.99
N TYR A 90 -13.74 -8.54 9.61
CA TYR A 90 -13.96 -9.97 9.56
C TYR A 90 -14.14 -10.60 10.96
N GLN A 91 -13.45 -10.09 11.99
CA GLN A 91 -13.68 -10.52 13.36
C GLN A 91 -15.12 -10.24 13.82
N LYS A 92 -15.64 -9.04 13.51
CA LYS A 92 -17.05 -8.70 13.83
C LYS A 92 -18.06 -9.55 13.06
N LEU A 93 -17.85 -9.75 11.76
CA LEU A 93 -18.70 -10.61 10.96
C LEU A 93 -18.70 -12.05 11.47
N ALA A 94 -17.52 -12.57 11.83
CA ALA A 94 -17.38 -13.91 12.39
C ALA A 94 -18.07 -14.07 13.74
N SER A 95 -18.02 -13.03 14.61
CA SER A 95 -18.72 -13.08 15.91
C SER A 95 -20.25 -13.05 15.78
N SER A 96 -20.76 -12.52 14.69
CA SER A 96 -22.21 -12.49 14.38
C SER A 96 -22.69 -13.70 13.56
N ALA A 97 -21.75 -14.53 13.07
CA ALA A 97 -22.09 -15.69 12.25
C ALA A 97 -22.70 -16.81 13.11
N VAL A 98 -23.85 -17.33 12.68
CA VAL A 98 -24.56 -18.44 13.33
C VAL A 98 -23.90 -19.78 13.01
N GLU A 99 -23.46 -19.96 11.76
CA GLU A 99 -22.83 -21.19 11.31
C GLU A 99 -21.31 -21.19 11.56
N ASP A 100 -20.81 -22.26 12.16
CA ASP A 100 -19.37 -22.41 12.41
C ASP A 100 -18.54 -22.48 11.14
N SER A 101 -19.09 -23.06 10.07
CA SER A 101 -18.47 -23.10 8.74
C SER A 101 -18.22 -21.68 8.18
N LEU A 102 -19.24 -20.82 8.27
CA LEU A 102 -19.12 -19.41 7.85
C LEU A 102 -18.16 -18.65 8.73
N ARG A 103 -18.23 -18.85 10.05
CA ARG A 103 -17.29 -18.22 11.01
C ARG A 103 -15.84 -18.54 10.66
N LYS A 104 -15.52 -19.80 10.42
CA LYS A 104 -14.18 -20.24 10.05
C LYS A 104 -13.70 -19.57 8.77
N ARG A 105 -14.51 -19.58 7.71
CA ARG A 105 -14.17 -18.92 6.43
C ARG A 105 -13.93 -17.42 6.58
N LEU A 106 -14.70 -16.72 7.41
CA LEU A 106 -14.52 -15.29 7.65
C LEU A 106 -13.18 -15.03 8.37
N LEU A 107 -12.81 -15.86 9.34
CA LEU A 107 -11.54 -15.72 10.05
C LEU A 107 -10.32 -16.01 9.14
N GLU A 108 -10.44 -16.93 8.20
CA GLU A 108 -9.41 -17.23 7.20
C GLU A 108 -9.14 -16.04 6.24
N CYS A 109 -10.11 -15.12 6.08
CA CYS A 109 -9.92 -13.90 5.28
C CYS A 109 -9.12 -12.79 5.98
N ILE A 110 -8.77 -12.94 7.25
CA ILE A 110 -8.08 -11.92 8.01
C ILE A 110 -6.62 -11.79 7.56
N ASP A 111 -5.92 -12.91 7.54
CA ASP A 111 -4.50 -12.93 7.23
C ASP A 111 -4.24 -13.16 5.74
N PRO A 112 -3.17 -12.56 5.20
CA PRO A 112 -2.80 -12.81 3.81
C PRO A 112 -2.36 -14.26 3.62
N VAL A 113 -2.72 -14.82 2.46
CA VAL A 113 -2.30 -16.15 2.06
C VAL A 113 -0.92 -16.08 1.41
N TRP A 114 -0.03 -16.97 1.82
CA TRP A 114 1.29 -17.10 1.19
C TRP A 114 1.16 -17.59 -0.25
N THR A 115 1.76 -16.86 -1.19
CA THR A 115 1.69 -17.18 -2.64
C THR A 115 2.70 -18.21 -3.10
N GLY A 116 3.68 -18.55 -2.26
CA GLY A 116 4.81 -19.42 -2.65
C GLY A 116 5.98 -18.66 -3.28
N GLU A 117 5.88 -17.34 -3.40
CA GLU A 117 6.89 -16.51 -4.07
C GLU A 117 7.52 -15.50 -3.11
N LEU A 118 8.83 -15.35 -3.23
CA LEU A 118 9.63 -14.31 -2.59
C LEU A 118 10.19 -13.36 -3.65
N VAL A 119 9.99 -12.06 -3.47
CA VAL A 119 10.57 -11.04 -4.32
C VAL A 119 11.55 -10.19 -3.52
N TYR A 120 12.81 -10.24 -3.86
CA TYR A 120 13.85 -9.36 -3.32
C TYR A 120 13.95 -8.11 -4.19
N ARG A 121 13.82 -6.94 -3.58
CA ARG A 121 13.94 -5.65 -4.26
C ARG A 121 14.95 -4.78 -3.53
N ASN A 122 15.87 -4.20 -4.28
CA ASN A 122 16.82 -3.25 -3.76
C ASN A 122 17.01 -2.09 -4.74
N LEU A 123 17.27 -0.90 -4.20
CA LEU A 123 17.62 0.29 -4.96
C LEU A 123 19.13 0.46 -4.86
N VAL A 124 19.81 0.30 -5.98
CA VAL A 124 21.28 0.43 -6.06
C VAL A 124 21.61 1.65 -6.91
N PRO A 125 22.47 2.56 -6.44
CA PRO A 125 22.96 3.66 -7.28
C PRO A 125 23.63 3.11 -8.54
N THR A 126 23.29 3.64 -9.71
CA THR A 126 23.83 3.18 -11.00
C THR A 126 25.36 3.22 -11.03
N THR A 127 25.96 4.26 -10.42
CA THR A 127 27.41 4.40 -10.31
C THR A 127 28.07 3.24 -9.54
N LYS A 128 27.41 2.74 -8.49
CA LYS A 128 27.87 1.58 -7.72
C LYS A 128 27.72 0.30 -8.53
N LEU A 129 26.58 0.14 -9.22
CA LEU A 129 26.31 -1.03 -10.06
C LEU A 129 27.36 -1.18 -11.16
N LEU A 130 27.63 -0.11 -11.93
CA LEU A 130 28.58 -0.10 -13.03
C LEU A 130 30.03 -0.27 -12.57
N LYS A 131 30.37 0.11 -11.34
CA LYS A 131 31.69 -0.11 -10.76
C LYS A 131 31.93 -1.60 -10.50
N GLU A 132 30.94 -2.30 -9.98
CA GLU A 132 31.05 -3.73 -9.62
C GLU A 132 30.78 -4.64 -10.83
N TYR A 133 29.93 -4.20 -11.76
CA TYR A 133 29.48 -4.94 -12.92
C TYR A 133 29.50 -4.04 -14.17
N PRO A 134 30.68 -3.79 -14.76
CA PRO A 134 30.86 -2.85 -15.88
C PRO A 134 30.15 -3.30 -17.17
N ASP A 135 29.90 -4.61 -17.33
CA ASP A 135 29.27 -5.18 -18.52
C ASP A 135 27.72 -5.14 -18.48
N VAL A 136 27.14 -4.65 -17.37
CA VAL A 136 25.69 -4.52 -17.27
C VAL A 136 25.24 -3.25 -17.99
N GLU A 137 24.39 -3.41 -19.00
CA GLU A 137 23.80 -2.28 -19.70
C GLU A 137 22.92 -1.48 -18.73
N PRO A 138 23.26 -0.19 -18.44
CA PRO A 138 22.49 0.59 -17.49
C PRO A 138 21.10 0.90 -18.09
N PRO A 139 20.04 0.87 -17.28
CA PRO A 139 18.72 1.29 -17.76
C PRO A 139 18.81 2.75 -18.26
N ALA A 140 18.10 3.04 -19.33
CA ALA A 140 18.16 4.32 -20.08
C ALA A 140 17.84 5.60 -19.25
N ARG A 141 17.62 5.47 -17.95
CA ARG A 141 17.36 6.59 -17.02
C ARG A 141 18.33 6.58 -15.86
N THR A 142 18.97 7.72 -15.70
CA THR A 142 20.00 8.02 -14.72
C THR A 142 19.54 7.95 -13.27
N GLY A 143 20.34 7.31 -12.42
CA GLY A 143 20.38 7.51 -10.98
C GLY A 143 20.18 6.27 -10.13
N VAL A 144 19.15 5.45 -10.38
CA VAL A 144 18.83 4.27 -9.54
C VAL A 144 18.34 3.12 -10.38
N THR A 145 18.91 1.94 -10.18
CA THR A 145 18.48 0.70 -10.82
C THR A 145 17.72 -0.15 -9.81
N LEU A 146 16.52 -0.60 -10.18
CA LEU A 146 15.76 -1.58 -9.41
C LEU A 146 16.15 -2.99 -9.88
N VAL A 147 16.75 -3.76 -8.99
CA VAL A 147 17.00 -5.19 -9.23
C VAL A 147 15.94 -5.99 -8.47
N SER A 148 15.20 -6.82 -9.19
CA SER A 148 14.18 -7.69 -8.59
C SER A 148 14.55 -9.15 -8.89
N TYR A 149 14.59 -9.96 -7.84
CA TYR A 149 14.74 -11.41 -7.94
C TYR A 149 13.46 -12.06 -7.45
N VAL A 150 12.91 -12.97 -8.25
CA VAL A 150 11.77 -13.80 -7.86
C VAL A 150 12.29 -15.20 -7.61
N ALA A 151 12.12 -15.70 -6.39
CA ALA A 151 12.40 -17.09 -6.05
C ALA A 151 11.07 -17.79 -5.75
N SER A 152 10.79 -18.88 -6.46
CA SER A 152 9.69 -19.78 -6.15
C SER A 152 10.21 -20.92 -5.28
N SER A 153 9.55 -21.21 -4.17
CA SER A 153 9.77 -22.45 -3.42
C SER A 153 8.99 -23.57 -4.11
N HIS A 154 9.70 -24.57 -4.59
CA HIS A 154 9.12 -25.85 -5.00
C HIS A 154 8.82 -26.71 -3.79
#